data_8a631546a18751538e6f53ec15898aed
#
_entry.id   8a631546a18751538e6f53ec15898aed
#
_cell.length_a   1.000
_cell.length_b   1.000
_cell.length_c   1.000
_cell.angle_alpha   90.00
_cell.angle_beta   90.00
_cell.angle_gamma   90.00
#
_symmetry.space_group_name_H-M   'P 1'
#
loop_
_entity.id
_entity.type
_entity.pdbx_description
1 polymer ?
#
loop_
_entity_poly.entity_id
_entity_poly.type
_entity_poly.pdbx_seq_one_letter_code
_entity_poly.pdbx_strand_id
1 'polypeptide(L)'
;MMTWRRGRHLLSDMQHRDRQPLKEFMEQLEAYPPSRVPGTAIFMTMNSGNVPPALLHNLKHNKVLHDHVLFLTILVADVPYISPEERFVVKKLSASSWTATINYGFKEDPDVPEALRLVAEAYPELDLEPMRTSYFLSRQTVVAARKPALWRWRRAVFSFMARNSTRSTKFFKIPANRVVEMGMQVEL
;
A
#
# COMPACT_ATOMS: atom_id res chain seq x y z
N MET A 1 9.29 22.49 -10.64
CA MET A 1 8.09 21.72 -11.08
C MET A 1 8.42 20.65 -12.13
N MET A 2 9.12 20.95 -13.24
CA MET A 2 9.44 19.95 -14.30
C MET A 2 10.28 18.76 -13.81
N THR A 3 11.28 18.96 -12.96
CA THR A 3 12.16 17.88 -12.45
C THR A 3 11.38 16.87 -11.60
N TRP A 4 10.45 17.34 -10.77
CA TRP A 4 9.57 16.49 -9.94
C TRP A 4 8.62 15.65 -10.82
N ARG A 5 7.95 16.28 -11.80
CA ARG A 5 7.05 15.57 -12.75
C ARG A 5 7.80 14.48 -13.50
N ARG A 6 9.00 14.81 -14.05
CA ARG A 6 9.80 13.85 -14.81
C ARG A 6 10.33 12.70 -13.94
N GLY A 7 10.78 12.99 -12.71
CA GLY A 7 11.19 11.97 -11.76
C GLY A 7 10.05 11.04 -11.35
N ARG A 8 8.86 11.58 -11.09
CA ARG A 8 7.66 10.77 -10.80
C ARG A 8 7.21 9.94 -12.00
N HIS A 9 7.29 10.46 -13.23
CA HIS A 9 7.00 9.69 -14.45
C HIS A 9 7.94 8.50 -14.58
N LEU A 10 9.25 8.70 -14.45
CA LEU A 10 10.23 7.61 -14.52
C LEU A 10 9.98 6.54 -13.45
N LEU A 11 9.68 6.94 -12.21
CA LEU A 11 9.30 6.00 -11.14
C LEU A 11 8.02 5.24 -11.48
N SER A 12 7.01 5.94 -12.01
CA SER A 12 5.76 5.33 -12.44
C SER A 12 5.98 4.31 -13.56
N ASP A 13 6.77 4.65 -14.57
CA ASP A 13 7.06 3.78 -15.72
C ASP A 13 7.83 2.51 -15.31
N MET A 14 8.78 2.64 -14.37
CA MET A 14 9.49 1.49 -13.81
C MET A 14 8.56 0.57 -13.01
N GLN A 15 7.63 1.14 -12.26
CA GLN A 15 6.60 0.38 -11.54
C GLN A 15 5.58 -0.28 -12.48
N HIS A 16 5.33 0.27 -13.66
CA HIS A 16 4.40 -0.30 -14.64
C HIS A 16 4.94 -1.57 -15.31
N ARG A 17 6.25 -1.74 -15.42
CA ARG A 17 6.86 -2.90 -16.11
C ARG A 17 6.70 -4.22 -15.37
N ASP A 18 6.58 -4.20 -14.03
CA ASP A 18 6.50 -5.39 -13.17
C ASP A 18 5.12 -5.57 -12.53
N ARG A 19 4.06 -4.99 -13.12
CA ARG A 19 2.71 -5.08 -12.53
C ARG A 19 2.05 -6.40 -12.89
N GLN A 20 1.96 -7.28 -11.90
CA GLN A 20 1.14 -8.47 -11.98
C GLN A 20 -0.28 -8.15 -11.45
N PRO A 21 -1.35 -8.58 -12.15
CA PRO A 21 -2.72 -8.42 -11.67
C PRO A 21 -2.92 -9.13 -10.33
N LEU A 22 -3.50 -8.41 -9.37
CA LEU A 22 -3.67 -8.92 -8.00
C LEU A 22 -4.52 -10.18 -7.95
N LYS A 23 -5.60 -10.22 -8.73
CA LYS A 23 -6.54 -11.34 -8.74
C LYS A 23 -5.87 -12.64 -9.20
N GLU A 24 -5.19 -12.61 -10.34
CA GLU A 24 -4.48 -13.77 -10.90
C GLU A 24 -3.37 -14.26 -9.96
N PHE A 25 -2.66 -13.33 -9.33
CA PHE A 25 -1.64 -13.66 -8.36
C PHE A 25 -2.20 -14.37 -7.12
N MET A 26 -3.34 -13.90 -6.58
CA MET A 26 -3.97 -14.52 -5.42
C MET A 26 -4.56 -15.89 -5.76
N GLU A 27 -5.10 -16.10 -6.97
CA GLU A 27 -5.54 -17.41 -7.46
C GLU A 27 -4.37 -18.40 -7.54
N GLN A 28 -3.19 -17.96 -8.00
CA GLN A 28 -1.97 -18.78 -8.00
C GLN A 28 -1.50 -19.14 -6.59
N LEU A 29 -1.58 -18.18 -5.64
CA LEU A 29 -1.24 -18.43 -4.24
C LEU A 29 -2.20 -19.41 -3.54
N GLU A 30 -3.44 -19.48 -3.97
CA GLU A 30 -4.39 -20.48 -3.47
C GLU A 30 -4.08 -21.88 -4.00
N ALA A 31 -3.61 -21.98 -5.24
CA ALA A 31 -3.15 -23.26 -5.80
C ALA A 31 -1.88 -23.79 -5.12
N TYR A 32 -0.98 -22.91 -4.69
CA TYR A 32 0.27 -23.21 -4.00
C TYR A 32 0.42 -22.37 -2.73
N PRO A 33 -0.33 -22.67 -1.65
CA PRO A 33 -0.42 -21.80 -0.49
C PRO A 33 0.90 -21.78 0.28
N PRO A 34 1.41 -20.58 0.64
CA PRO A 34 2.51 -20.45 1.58
C PRO A 34 2.07 -20.83 2.99
N SER A 35 3.03 -21.01 3.90
CA SER A 35 2.74 -21.20 5.32
C SER A 35 1.89 -20.04 5.85
N ARG A 36 0.83 -20.34 6.61
CA ARG A 36 -0.05 -19.34 7.20
C ARG A 36 0.37 -19.02 8.64
N VAL A 37 0.18 -17.76 9.00
CA VAL A 37 0.37 -17.28 10.38
C VAL A 37 -0.93 -16.62 10.88
N PRO A 38 -1.27 -16.75 12.18
CA PRO A 38 -2.51 -16.20 12.72
C PRO A 38 -2.59 -14.68 12.60
N GLY A 39 -3.81 -14.17 12.36
CA GLY A 39 -4.12 -12.74 12.32
C GLY A 39 -4.32 -12.19 10.92
N THR A 40 -4.40 -10.86 10.83
CA THR A 40 -4.70 -10.14 9.59
C THR A 40 -3.53 -9.27 9.14
N ALA A 41 -3.13 -9.44 7.88
CA ALA A 41 -2.18 -8.54 7.22
C ALA A 41 -2.91 -7.51 6.35
N ILE A 42 -2.66 -6.23 6.58
CA ILE A 42 -3.15 -5.13 5.74
C ILE A 42 -2.01 -4.64 4.88
N PHE A 43 -2.06 -4.92 3.58
CA PHE A 43 -1.10 -4.39 2.61
C PHE A 43 -1.61 -3.09 2.03
N MET A 44 -0.95 -1.98 2.40
CA MET A 44 -1.31 -0.67 1.86
C MET A 44 -0.78 -0.51 0.44
N THR A 45 -1.66 -0.12 -0.48
CA THR A 45 -1.35 0.06 -1.89
C THR A 45 -1.95 1.35 -2.45
N MET A 46 -1.30 1.93 -3.43
CA MET A 46 -1.84 3.07 -4.19
C MET A 46 -2.74 2.63 -5.36
N ASN A 47 -2.74 1.34 -5.69
CA ASN A 47 -3.51 0.77 -6.80
C ASN A 47 -4.08 -0.60 -6.40
N SER A 48 -5.39 -0.69 -6.30
CA SER A 48 -6.11 -1.89 -5.89
C SER A 48 -6.06 -3.06 -6.89
N GLY A 49 -5.64 -2.80 -8.14
CA GLY A 49 -5.62 -3.81 -9.21
C GLY A 49 -4.32 -4.60 -9.32
N ASN A 50 -3.24 -4.17 -8.65
CA ASN A 50 -1.92 -4.78 -8.79
C ASN A 50 -1.38 -5.31 -7.47
N VAL A 51 -0.48 -6.29 -7.56
CA VAL A 51 0.19 -6.87 -6.39
C VAL A 51 1.05 -5.81 -5.69
N PRO A 52 0.81 -5.55 -4.38
CA PRO A 52 1.65 -4.63 -3.64
C PRO A 52 3.08 -5.15 -3.51
N PRO A 53 4.10 -4.31 -3.71
CA PRO A 53 5.49 -4.74 -3.53
C PRO A 53 5.79 -5.31 -2.14
N ALA A 54 5.14 -4.79 -1.08
CA ALA A 54 5.28 -5.33 0.27
C ALA A 54 4.84 -6.80 0.37
N LEU A 55 3.79 -7.21 -0.36
CA LEU A 55 3.38 -8.61 -0.41
C LEU A 55 4.45 -9.48 -1.06
N LEU A 56 4.99 -9.06 -2.20
CA LEU A 56 6.05 -9.80 -2.89
C LEU A 56 7.30 -9.96 -2.02
N HIS A 57 7.69 -8.90 -1.33
CA HIS A 57 8.82 -8.94 -0.40
C HIS A 57 8.55 -9.85 0.80
N ASN A 58 7.35 -9.78 1.39
CA ASN A 58 6.97 -10.67 2.48
C ASN A 58 7.02 -12.14 2.06
N LEU A 59 6.45 -12.49 0.91
CA LEU A 59 6.47 -13.86 0.40
C LEU A 59 7.89 -14.33 0.04
N LYS A 60 8.70 -13.46 -0.57
CA LYS A 60 10.07 -13.80 -0.98
C LYS A 60 10.98 -14.08 0.21
N HIS A 61 10.91 -13.25 1.25
CA HIS A 61 11.86 -13.27 2.35
C HIS A 61 11.34 -14.04 3.57
N ASN A 62 10.10 -13.83 3.96
CA ASN A 62 9.50 -14.48 5.13
C ASN A 62 8.81 -15.81 4.78
N LYS A 63 8.39 -16.00 3.51
CA LYS A 63 7.70 -17.21 3.00
C LYS A 63 6.42 -17.55 3.74
N VAL A 64 5.78 -16.56 4.35
CA VAL A 64 4.53 -16.71 5.10
C VAL A 64 3.49 -15.72 4.63
N LEU A 65 2.22 -16.04 4.87
CA LEU A 65 1.08 -15.15 4.66
C LEU A 65 0.14 -15.27 5.87
N HIS A 66 -0.53 -14.18 6.24
CA HIS A 66 -1.51 -14.21 7.33
C HIS A 66 -2.78 -14.96 6.91
N ASP A 67 -3.53 -15.44 7.90
CA ASP A 67 -4.80 -16.13 7.67
C ASP A 67 -5.78 -15.26 6.89
N HIS A 68 -5.83 -13.97 7.24
CA HIS A 68 -6.64 -12.96 6.55
C HIS A 68 -5.74 -11.90 5.92
N VAL A 69 -6.06 -11.51 4.68
CA VAL A 69 -5.29 -10.51 3.93
C VAL A 69 -6.21 -9.43 3.39
N LEU A 70 -5.92 -8.18 3.73
CA LEU A 70 -6.65 -7.02 3.25
C LEU A 70 -5.71 -6.12 2.42
N PHE A 71 -6.08 -5.87 1.17
CA PHE A 71 -5.42 -4.89 0.31
C PHE A 71 -6.14 -3.56 0.44
N LEU A 72 -5.48 -2.60 1.10
CA LEU A 72 -6.08 -1.31 1.44
C LEU A 72 -5.57 -0.21 0.53
N THR A 73 -6.49 0.46 -0.14
CA THR A 73 -6.24 1.68 -0.94
C THR A 73 -6.95 2.85 -0.27
N ILE A 74 -6.26 3.99 -0.16
CA ILE A 74 -6.83 5.24 0.35
C ILE A 74 -6.87 6.23 -0.80
N LEU A 75 -8.05 6.78 -1.06
CA LEU A 75 -8.29 7.79 -2.08
C LEU A 75 -8.73 9.10 -1.44
N VAL A 76 -8.20 10.20 -1.95
CA VAL A 76 -8.67 11.54 -1.62
C VAL A 76 -9.44 12.08 -2.82
N ALA A 77 -10.73 12.32 -2.62
CA ALA A 77 -11.63 12.83 -3.66
C ALA A 77 -11.55 14.35 -3.76
N ASP A 78 -11.98 14.88 -4.91
CA ASP A 78 -12.02 16.33 -5.19
C ASP A 78 -13.24 17.03 -4.55
N VAL A 79 -13.86 16.40 -3.54
CA VAL A 79 -14.95 16.97 -2.74
C VAL A 79 -14.48 17.24 -1.31
N PRO A 80 -15.04 18.24 -0.61
CA PRO A 80 -14.59 18.59 0.74
C PRO A 80 -14.77 17.46 1.76
N TYR A 81 -15.90 16.77 1.70
CA TYR A 81 -16.29 15.69 2.62
C TYR A 81 -16.95 14.56 1.84
N ILE A 82 -16.75 13.33 2.32
CA ILE A 82 -17.38 12.11 1.77
C ILE A 82 -18.55 11.69 2.65
N SER A 83 -19.66 11.29 2.05
CA SER A 83 -20.79 10.72 2.77
C SER A 83 -20.43 9.41 3.47
N PRO A 84 -21.05 9.05 4.60
CA PRO A 84 -20.78 7.79 5.28
C PRO A 84 -21.00 6.55 4.38
N GLU A 85 -21.97 6.61 3.46
CA GLU A 85 -22.32 5.54 2.54
C GLU A 85 -21.24 5.28 1.47
N GLU A 86 -20.51 6.33 1.08
CA GLU A 86 -19.43 6.27 0.08
C GLU A 86 -18.04 6.14 0.72
N ARG A 87 -17.97 6.09 2.07
CA ARG A 87 -16.70 6.09 2.83
C ARG A 87 -15.80 4.93 2.47
N PHE A 88 -16.34 3.74 2.29
CA PHE A 88 -15.55 2.58 1.95
C PHE A 88 -16.27 1.62 0.99
N VAL A 89 -15.46 0.94 0.18
CA VAL A 89 -15.93 -0.14 -0.70
C VAL A 89 -15.06 -1.36 -0.43
N VAL A 90 -15.68 -2.44 0.01
CA VAL A 90 -15.00 -3.72 0.27
C VAL A 90 -15.43 -4.74 -0.78
N LYS A 91 -14.46 -5.48 -1.33
CA LYS A 91 -14.71 -6.56 -2.28
C LYS A 91 -13.93 -7.79 -1.85
N LYS A 92 -14.61 -8.94 -1.81
CA LYS A 92 -13.94 -10.22 -1.58
C LYS A 92 -13.16 -10.61 -2.83
N LEU A 93 -11.90 -10.97 -2.65
CA LEU A 93 -11.01 -11.38 -3.73
C LEU A 93 -10.87 -12.90 -3.78
N SER A 94 -10.75 -13.53 -2.62
CA SER A 94 -10.67 -14.98 -2.45
C SER A 94 -11.24 -15.43 -1.11
N ALA A 95 -11.07 -16.70 -0.74
CA ALA A 95 -11.60 -17.22 0.54
C ALA A 95 -11.03 -16.48 1.76
N SER A 96 -9.77 -16.04 1.71
CA SER A 96 -9.04 -15.42 2.82
C SER A 96 -8.49 -14.03 2.48
N SER A 97 -8.91 -13.42 1.37
CA SER A 97 -8.41 -12.13 0.95
C SER A 97 -9.49 -11.18 0.45
N TRP A 98 -9.31 -9.89 0.72
CA TRP A 98 -10.23 -8.81 0.38
C TRP A 98 -9.48 -7.60 -0.14
N THR A 99 -10.17 -6.78 -0.91
CA THR A 99 -9.72 -5.42 -1.23
C THR A 99 -10.65 -4.42 -0.56
N ALA A 100 -10.10 -3.39 0.04
CA ALA A 100 -10.86 -2.27 0.57
C ALA A 100 -10.32 -0.96 -0.01
N THR A 101 -11.24 -0.08 -0.41
CA THR A 101 -10.94 1.30 -0.78
C THR A 101 -11.61 2.21 0.23
N ILE A 102 -10.85 3.09 0.87
CA ILE A 102 -11.37 4.09 1.78
C ILE A 102 -11.25 5.46 1.11
N ASN A 103 -12.35 6.19 1.06
CA ASN A 103 -12.43 7.50 0.44
C ASN A 103 -12.46 8.60 1.50
N TYR A 104 -11.68 9.65 1.30
CA TYR A 104 -11.69 10.87 2.11
C TYR A 104 -11.89 12.10 1.23
N GLY A 105 -12.62 13.08 1.74
CA GLY A 105 -12.65 14.40 1.12
C GLY A 105 -11.36 15.18 1.41
N PHE A 106 -11.07 16.19 0.59
CA PHE A 106 -9.80 16.95 0.73
C PHE A 106 -9.73 17.82 2.00
N LYS A 107 -10.85 18.06 2.70
CA LYS A 107 -10.90 18.75 4.01
C LYS A 107 -10.92 17.79 5.19
N GLU A 108 -11.00 16.50 4.96
CA GLU A 108 -11.00 15.49 6.02
C GLU A 108 -9.58 15.12 6.42
N ASP A 109 -9.40 14.79 7.68
CA ASP A 109 -8.14 14.28 8.22
C ASP A 109 -8.19 12.73 8.23
N PRO A 110 -7.42 12.04 7.37
CA PRO A 110 -7.52 10.59 7.24
C PRO A 110 -7.18 9.86 8.54
N ASP A 111 -8.10 9.04 9.01
CA ASP A 111 -7.96 8.18 10.17
C ASP A 111 -8.24 6.72 9.76
N VAL A 112 -7.16 5.99 9.42
CA VAL A 112 -7.28 4.62 8.91
C VAL A 112 -7.75 3.65 9.98
N PRO A 113 -7.26 3.66 11.22
CA PRO A 113 -7.79 2.83 12.29
C PRO A 113 -9.29 2.98 12.51
N GLU A 114 -9.80 4.22 12.53
CA GLU A 114 -11.24 4.47 12.71
C GLU A 114 -12.05 3.98 11.50
N ALA A 115 -11.57 4.21 10.28
CA ALA A 115 -12.24 3.70 9.09
C ALA A 115 -12.27 2.17 9.05
N LEU A 116 -11.19 1.51 9.48
CA LEU A 116 -11.14 0.04 9.57
C LEU A 116 -12.05 -0.52 10.67
N ARG A 117 -12.30 0.24 11.75
CA ARG A 117 -13.30 -0.13 12.75
C ARG A 117 -14.70 -0.19 12.14
N LEU A 118 -15.07 0.79 11.32
CA LEU A 118 -16.35 0.79 10.59
C LEU A 118 -16.42 -0.36 9.57
N VAL A 119 -15.31 -0.66 8.90
CA VAL A 119 -15.22 -1.82 7.99
C VAL A 119 -15.41 -3.13 8.77
N ALA A 120 -14.80 -3.27 9.95
CA ALA A 120 -14.93 -4.47 10.78
C ALA A 120 -16.37 -4.69 11.29
N GLU A 121 -17.10 -3.62 11.60
CA GLU A 121 -18.50 -3.68 11.98
C GLU A 121 -19.40 -4.16 10.83
N ALA A 122 -19.10 -3.72 9.60
CA ALA A 122 -19.84 -4.11 8.40
C ALA A 122 -19.44 -5.49 7.84
N TYR A 123 -18.20 -5.92 8.08
CA TYR A 123 -17.60 -7.16 7.55
C TYR A 123 -16.84 -7.92 8.64
N PRO A 124 -17.54 -8.58 9.60
CA PRO A 124 -16.90 -9.29 10.73
C PRO A 124 -15.94 -10.41 10.30
N GLU A 125 -16.14 -10.98 9.10
CA GLU A 125 -15.30 -12.03 8.54
C GLU A 125 -13.86 -11.60 8.21
N LEU A 126 -13.57 -10.30 8.23
CA LEU A 126 -12.22 -9.77 8.00
C LEU A 126 -11.27 -9.92 9.20
N ASP A 127 -11.82 -10.22 10.39
CA ASP A 127 -11.06 -10.35 11.67
C ASP A 127 -10.06 -9.19 11.88
N LEU A 128 -10.56 -7.95 11.79
CA LEU A 128 -9.74 -6.73 11.92
C LEU A 128 -9.49 -6.34 13.38
N GLU A 129 -9.23 -7.33 14.25
CA GLU A 129 -8.89 -7.06 15.64
C GLU A 129 -7.56 -6.29 15.74
N PRO A 130 -7.53 -5.11 16.42
CA PRO A 130 -6.34 -4.24 16.44
C PRO A 130 -5.07 -4.94 16.96
N MET A 131 -5.22 -5.87 17.94
CA MET A 131 -4.07 -6.58 18.51
C MET A 131 -3.52 -7.70 17.61
N ARG A 132 -4.30 -8.16 16.64
CA ARG A 132 -3.94 -9.23 15.69
C ARG A 132 -3.70 -8.73 14.27
N THR A 133 -3.81 -7.40 14.06
CA THR A 133 -3.66 -6.78 12.74
C THR A 133 -2.27 -6.15 12.58
N SER A 134 -1.62 -6.42 11.45
CA SER A 134 -0.33 -5.84 11.06
C SER A 134 -0.44 -5.07 9.75
N TYR A 135 0.15 -3.88 9.68
CA TYR A 135 0.15 -3.00 8.50
C TYR A 135 1.46 -3.12 7.75
N PHE A 136 1.40 -3.53 6.49
CA PHE A 136 2.56 -3.66 5.61
C PHE A 136 2.60 -2.50 4.62
N LEU A 137 3.67 -1.70 4.69
CA LEU A 137 3.90 -0.56 3.83
C LEU A 137 5.14 -0.76 2.98
N SER A 138 5.06 -0.40 1.69
CA SER A 138 6.22 -0.35 0.81
C SER A 138 6.87 1.04 0.90
N ARG A 139 8.15 1.08 1.31
CA ARG A 139 8.95 2.30 1.30
C ARG A 139 9.93 2.24 0.15
N GLN A 140 9.83 3.18 -0.79
CA GLN A 140 10.77 3.29 -1.90
C GLN A 140 11.89 4.26 -1.56
N THR A 141 13.13 3.78 -1.66
CA THR A 141 14.34 4.60 -1.54
C THR A 141 14.97 4.73 -2.92
N VAL A 142 15.02 5.98 -3.41
CA VAL A 142 15.65 6.28 -4.70
C VAL A 142 17.16 6.27 -4.50
N VAL A 143 17.86 5.36 -5.19
CA VAL A 143 19.32 5.29 -5.23
C VAL A 143 19.85 5.67 -6.61
N ALA A 144 21.11 6.08 -6.67
CA ALA A 144 21.75 6.49 -7.91
C ALA A 144 22.06 5.28 -8.80
N ALA A 145 21.49 5.23 -9.99
CA ALA A 145 21.83 4.24 -10.99
C ALA A 145 23.22 4.46 -11.60
N ARG A 146 23.86 3.39 -12.10
CA ARG A 146 25.14 3.49 -12.86
C ARG A 146 24.98 4.29 -14.15
N LYS A 147 23.81 4.25 -14.81
CA LYS A 147 23.44 5.06 -15.98
C LYS A 147 22.21 5.89 -15.62
N PRO A 148 22.38 7.13 -15.12
CA PRO A 148 21.26 7.93 -14.63
C PRO A 148 20.36 8.42 -15.77
N ALA A 149 19.05 8.19 -15.64
CA ALA A 149 18.03 8.75 -16.54
C ALA A 149 17.82 10.27 -16.34
N LEU A 150 18.29 10.81 -15.22
CA LEU A 150 18.25 12.23 -14.88
C LEU A 150 19.66 12.82 -14.75
N TRP A 151 19.85 14.05 -15.18
CA TRP A 151 21.13 14.76 -15.04
C TRP A 151 21.49 14.95 -13.56
N ARG A 152 22.78 14.87 -13.20
CA ARG A 152 23.31 14.77 -11.82
C ARG A 152 22.65 15.71 -10.80
N TRP A 153 22.53 17.01 -11.12
CA TRP A 153 21.93 17.99 -10.21
C TRP A 153 20.41 17.80 -10.04
N ARG A 154 19.68 17.43 -11.12
CA ARG A 154 18.24 17.13 -11.04
C ARG A 154 17.94 15.91 -10.18
N ARG A 155 18.81 14.93 -10.23
CA ARG A 155 18.72 13.74 -9.37
C ARG A 155 18.94 14.12 -7.90
N ALA A 156 19.93 14.96 -7.58
CA ALA A 156 20.17 15.42 -6.22
C ALA A 156 18.97 16.17 -5.64
N VAL A 157 18.38 17.09 -6.42
CA VAL A 157 17.17 17.82 -6.04
C VAL A 157 15.98 16.88 -5.85
N PHE A 158 15.76 15.95 -6.77
CA PHE A 158 14.67 14.97 -6.67
C PHE A 158 14.83 14.07 -5.44
N SER A 159 16.02 13.53 -5.20
CA SER A 159 16.30 12.69 -4.03
C SER A 159 16.14 13.44 -2.71
N PHE A 160 16.50 14.73 -2.66
CA PHE A 160 16.26 15.59 -1.50
C PHE A 160 14.77 15.79 -1.25
N MET A 161 14.00 16.11 -2.29
CA MET A 161 12.54 16.29 -2.20
C MET A 161 11.82 14.99 -1.80
N ALA A 162 12.24 13.86 -2.36
CA ALA A 162 11.66 12.54 -2.05
C ALA A 162 11.92 12.13 -0.59
N ARG A 163 13.11 12.43 -0.05
CA ARG A 163 13.45 12.15 1.37
C ARG A 163 12.65 13.00 2.35
N ASN A 164 12.30 14.23 1.98
CA ASN A 164 11.55 15.17 2.82
C ASN A 164 10.01 15.01 2.68
N SER A 165 9.55 14.04 1.89
CA SER A 165 8.13 13.70 1.80
C SER A 165 7.63 13.15 3.14
N THR A 166 6.45 13.60 3.57
CA THR A 166 5.85 13.21 4.84
C THR A 166 5.69 11.69 4.94
N ARG A 167 6.00 11.12 6.11
CA ARG A 167 5.80 9.69 6.36
C ARG A 167 4.30 9.38 6.33
N SER A 168 3.90 8.47 5.45
CA SER A 168 2.51 8.04 5.29
C SER A 168 1.88 7.50 6.59
N THR A 169 2.67 6.84 7.43
CA THR A 169 2.20 6.32 8.73
C THR A 169 1.63 7.39 9.65
N LYS A 170 2.29 8.57 9.76
CA LYS A 170 1.78 9.68 10.55
C LYS A 170 0.56 10.33 9.93
N PHE A 171 0.55 10.45 8.61
CA PHE A 171 -0.57 11.07 7.89
C PHE A 171 -1.87 10.27 8.02
N PHE A 172 -1.76 8.94 8.02
CA PHE A 172 -2.91 8.03 8.14
C PHE A 172 -3.19 7.56 9.57
N LYS A 173 -2.51 8.12 10.58
CA LYS A 173 -2.64 7.77 12.01
C LYS A 173 -2.45 6.30 12.34
N ILE A 174 -1.69 5.57 11.54
CA ILE A 174 -1.46 4.14 11.72
C ILE A 174 -0.58 3.91 12.96
N PRO A 175 -0.93 2.97 13.86
CA PRO A 175 -0.15 2.65 15.05
C PRO A 175 1.27 2.18 14.71
N ALA A 176 2.30 2.93 15.12
CA ALA A 176 3.68 2.67 14.73
C ALA A 176 4.20 1.29 15.17
N ASN A 177 3.67 0.75 16.28
CA ASN A 177 4.03 -0.58 16.82
C ASN A 177 3.40 -1.75 16.03
N ARG A 178 2.54 -1.48 15.06
CA ARG A 178 1.88 -2.47 14.20
C ARG A 178 2.28 -2.37 12.74
N VAL A 179 3.26 -1.51 12.45
CA VAL A 179 3.72 -1.24 11.07
C VAL A 179 4.98 -2.03 10.74
N VAL A 180 4.95 -2.71 9.63
CA VAL A 180 6.11 -3.34 8.99
C VAL A 180 6.41 -2.54 7.71
N GLU A 181 7.48 -1.74 7.72
CA GLU A 181 7.96 -1.02 6.54
C GLU A 181 8.93 -1.89 5.75
N MET A 182 8.58 -2.22 4.51
CA MET A 182 9.43 -2.96 3.60
C MET A 182 10.12 -2.01 2.63
N GLY A 183 11.45 -1.88 2.77
CA GLY A 183 12.28 -1.01 1.95
C GLY A 183 12.55 -1.62 0.57
N MET A 184 12.26 -0.87 -0.48
CA MET A 184 12.69 -1.17 -1.85
C MET A 184 13.65 -0.10 -2.34
N GLN A 185 14.73 -0.52 -2.99
CA GLN A 185 15.64 0.40 -3.67
C GLN A 185 15.25 0.48 -5.15
N VAL A 186 15.06 1.71 -5.62
CA VAL A 186 14.79 2.00 -7.03
C VAL A 186 15.95 2.83 -7.56
N GLU A 187 16.63 2.31 -8.58
CA GLU A 187 17.75 3.01 -9.24
C GLU A 187 17.24 4.00 -10.28
N LEU A 188 17.68 5.26 -10.20
CA LEU A 188 17.37 6.34 -11.14
C LEU A 188 18.63 6.97 -11.75
#